data_049e6c61800eab0c8b1518f8659304b3
#
_entry.id   049e6c61800eab0c8b1518f8659304b3
#
_cell.length_a   1.000
_cell.length_b   1.000
_cell.length_c   1.000
_cell.angle_alpha   90.00
_cell.angle_beta   90.00
_cell.angle_gamma   90.00
#
_symmetry.space_group_name_H-M   'P 1'
#
loop_
_entity.id
_entity.type
_entity.pdbx_description
1 polymer ?
#
loop_
_entity_poly.entity_id
_entity_poly.type
_entity_poly.pdbx_seq_one_letter_code
_entity_poly.pdbx_strand_id
1 'polypeptide(L)'
;MGMKFTEDQQRVIDLRNCNILVSAAAGSGKTAVLVERIVELVSGSGCDSARAVDIDRLLIVTFTNAAAAQMRERITKALSDRVEAEPDNEHIKKQLMLIHNAKIMTIHSFCLYLIKNHFNDIGLDPDFRTADEGEIRLLKQEVLSELLEEQFALGRQEFTDCVEYFAYDGREKRLEELIERLYTFSGSYPFPEKWLRQHRMDYHVETFEELVKTEWFAGLMQEISDLLQECKEQEKAALKVCEEPDGPYFYAVALEQDQELIAGLEQELARGVQTASEPEQSVAPAEVESSVAKDAFEALAARVQGISYARMAPKKDDSVSAEKRELVKAMRERVKSLLGTLSEKYFVSGPKQWLAECRQADAALCELVDLALLFGERLTEKKREKNLLDFEDMEHLALQILLKEDENGQMVPSDTALEYREQFAEILIDEYQDSNLVQEFLLQSISGEDDG
;
A
#
# COMPACT_ATOMS: atom_id res chain seq x y z
N MET A 1 15.06 2.12 -40.39
CA MET A 1 15.84 2.94 -39.44
C MET A 1 15.50 2.42 -38.04
N GLY A 2 16.45 1.78 -37.33
CA GLY A 2 16.23 1.29 -35.97
C GLY A 2 15.93 2.45 -35.01
N MET A 3 15.09 2.18 -34.05
CA MET A 3 14.80 3.14 -32.96
C MET A 3 16.11 3.46 -32.23
N LYS A 4 16.44 4.73 -32.03
CA LYS A 4 17.64 5.10 -31.25
C LYS A 4 17.22 5.20 -29.78
N PHE A 5 17.80 4.37 -28.97
CA PHE A 5 17.64 4.40 -27.50
C PHE A 5 18.63 5.38 -26.87
N THR A 6 18.25 5.96 -25.74
CA THR A 6 19.18 6.75 -24.89
C THR A 6 20.15 5.79 -24.17
N GLU A 7 21.21 6.32 -23.57
CA GLU A 7 22.19 5.50 -22.82
C GLU A 7 21.50 4.73 -21.68
N ASP A 8 20.59 5.34 -20.94
CA ASP A 8 19.84 4.71 -19.86
C ASP A 8 18.92 3.62 -20.38
N GLN A 9 18.20 3.87 -21.49
CA GLN A 9 17.35 2.87 -22.14
C GLN A 9 18.18 1.68 -22.64
N GLN A 10 19.34 1.94 -23.25
CA GLN A 10 20.26 0.89 -23.72
C GLN A 10 20.78 0.07 -22.53
N ARG A 11 21.09 0.73 -21.41
CA ARG A 11 21.51 0.05 -20.18
C ARG A 11 20.43 -0.90 -19.66
N VAL A 12 19.15 -0.51 -19.68
CA VAL A 12 18.03 -1.39 -19.30
C VAL A 12 17.94 -2.60 -20.24
N ILE A 13 18.17 -2.40 -21.56
CA ILE A 13 18.16 -3.49 -22.54
C ILE A 13 19.31 -4.48 -22.31
N ASP A 14 20.50 -4.01 -21.90
CA ASP A 14 21.72 -4.81 -21.85
C ASP A 14 21.98 -5.48 -20.48
N LEU A 15 21.48 -4.92 -19.38
CA LEU A 15 21.71 -5.48 -18.03
C LEU A 15 21.12 -6.88 -17.88
N ARG A 16 21.87 -7.78 -17.23
CA ARG A 16 21.49 -9.19 -16.98
C ARG A 16 21.82 -9.59 -15.54
N ASN A 17 21.11 -10.61 -15.05
CA ASN A 17 21.33 -11.21 -13.72
C ASN A 17 21.26 -10.20 -12.58
N CYS A 18 20.32 -9.27 -12.64
CA CYS A 18 20.06 -8.30 -11.58
C CYS A 18 18.61 -7.82 -11.67
N ASN A 19 18.08 -7.35 -10.56
CA ASN A 19 16.79 -6.67 -10.52
C ASN A 19 16.92 -5.28 -11.10
N ILE A 20 15.96 -4.90 -11.93
CA ILE A 20 15.92 -3.60 -12.59
C ILE A 20 14.56 -2.96 -12.37
N LEU A 21 14.54 -1.87 -11.62
CA LEU A 21 13.36 -1.01 -11.51
C LEU A 21 13.53 0.20 -12.44
N VAL A 22 12.61 0.35 -13.40
CA VAL A 22 12.62 1.45 -14.36
C VAL A 22 11.57 2.48 -13.99
N SER A 23 12.02 3.62 -13.47
CA SER A 23 11.16 4.78 -13.21
C SER A 23 11.30 5.79 -14.34
N ALA A 24 10.20 6.09 -15.02
CA ALA A 24 10.19 7.05 -16.13
C ALA A 24 8.79 7.62 -16.37
N ALA A 25 8.71 8.87 -16.85
CA ALA A 25 7.47 9.56 -17.14
C ALA A 25 6.61 8.83 -18.21
N ALA A 26 5.32 9.13 -18.23
CA ALA A 26 4.43 8.64 -19.28
C ALA A 26 4.93 9.11 -20.66
N GLY A 27 4.89 8.20 -21.64
CA GLY A 27 5.36 8.49 -23.01
C GLY A 27 6.89 8.42 -23.20
N SER A 28 7.67 8.08 -22.19
CA SER A 28 9.14 7.92 -22.28
C SER A 28 9.60 6.68 -23.07
N GLY A 29 8.68 5.84 -23.55
CA GLY A 29 9.00 4.66 -24.31
C GLY A 29 9.28 3.40 -23.50
N LYS A 30 8.85 3.32 -22.22
CA LYS A 30 9.03 2.13 -21.34
C LYS A 30 8.69 0.83 -22.03
N THR A 31 7.49 0.72 -22.62
CA THR A 31 7.05 -0.50 -23.32
C THR A 31 7.93 -0.82 -24.54
N ALA A 32 8.46 0.19 -25.25
CA ALA A 32 9.36 -0.07 -26.38
C ALA A 32 10.71 -0.62 -25.92
N VAL A 33 11.25 -0.11 -24.80
CA VAL A 33 12.47 -0.62 -24.16
C VAL A 33 12.26 -2.04 -23.67
N LEU A 34 11.10 -2.33 -23.07
CA LEU A 34 10.75 -3.67 -22.60
C LEU A 34 10.68 -4.68 -23.77
N VAL A 35 10.01 -4.33 -24.87
CA VAL A 35 9.93 -5.16 -26.07
C VAL A 35 11.33 -5.42 -26.64
N GLU A 36 12.18 -4.39 -26.76
CA GLU A 36 13.55 -4.56 -27.29
C GLU A 36 14.39 -5.43 -26.37
N ARG A 37 14.30 -5.26 -25.03
CA ARG A 37 14.94 -6.15 -24.07
C ARG A 37 14.55 -7.61 -24.29
N ILE A 38 13.25 -7.89 -24.44
CA ILE A 38 12.75 -9.24 -24.69
C ILE A 38 13.32 -9.80 -26.00
N VAL A 39 13.32 -9.01 -27.07
CA VAL A 39 13.85 -9.41 -28.38
C VAL A 39 15.35 -9.70 -28.31
N GLU A 40 16.11 -8.86 -27.60
CA GLU A 40 17.56 -9.08 -27.39
C GLU A 40 17.85 -10.30 -26.51
N LEU A 41 17.05 -10.56 -25.46
CA LEU A 41 17.14 -11.78 -24.63
C LEU A 41 16.92 -13.04 -25.48
N VAL A 42 15.91 -13.00 -26.35
CA VAL A 42 15.48 -14.14 -27.14
C VAL A 42 16.37 -14.36 -28.37
N SER A 43 16.85 -13.29 -29.02
CA SER A 43 17.69 -13.39 -30.21
C SER A 43 19.16 -13.70 -29.92
N GLY A 44 19.64 -13.39 -28.71
CA GLY A 44 21.04 -13.59 -28.32
C GLY A 44 22.02 -12.69 -29.07
N SER A 45 21.57 -11.53 -29.58
CA SER A 45 22.37 -10.63 -30.43
C SER A 45 23.48 -9.90 -29.70
N GLY A 46 23.55 -9.93 -28.36
CA GLY A 46 24.61 -9.32 -27.55
C GLY A 46 25.70 -10.32 -27.19
N CYS A 47 26.91 -10.15 -27.65
CA CYS A 47 28.20 -10.77 -27.25
C CYS A 47 28.29 -12.31 -27.09
N ASP A 48 27.18 -13.05 -26.85
CA ASP A 48 27.18 -14.51 -26.68
C ASP A 48 25.85 -15.12 -27.12
N SER A 49 25.78 -15.58 -28.33
CA SER A 49 24.63 -16.38 -28.83
C SER A 49 24.36 -17.66 -28.01
N ALA A 50 25.33 -18.09 -27.19
CA ALA A 50 25.19 -19.21 -26.26
C ALA A 50 24.30 -18.90 -25.04
N ARG A 51 23.83 -17.65 -24.88
CA ARG A 51 22.98 -17.19 -23.75
C ARG A 51 21.59 -16.77 -24.18
N ALA A 52 21.16 -17.04 -25.40
CA ALA A 52 19.81 -16.78 -25.85
C ALA A 52 18.80 -17.59 -25.00
N VAL A 53 17.75 -16.93 -24.55
CA VAL A 53 16.69 -17.52 -23.73
C VAL A 53 15.52 -17.85 -24.63
N ASP A 54 14.96 -19.07 -24.54
CA ASP A 54 13.71 -19.38 -25.24
C ASP A 54 12.56 -18.52 -24.69
N ILE A 55 11.70 -18.00 -25.56
CA ILE A 55 10.64 -17.06 -25.18
C ILE A 55 9.60 -17.66 -24.22
N ASP A 56 9.42 -18.97 -24.22
CA ASP A 56 8.57 -19.71 -23.32
C ASP A 56 9.15 -19.86 -21.91
N ARG A 57 10.43 -19.48 -21.72
CA ARG A 57 11.09 -19.32 -20.42
C ARG A 57 11.02 -17.90 -19.86
N LEU A 58 10.29 -17.01 -20.51
CA LEU A 58 10.01 -15.66 -20.00
C LEU A 58 8.58 -15.58 -19.44
N LEU A 59 8.43 -15.02 -18.25
CA LEU A 59 7.13 -14.60 -17.72
C LEU A 59 6.97 -13.09 -17.93
N ILE A 60 6.01 -12.69 -18.75
CA ILE A 60 5.75 -11.29 -19.07
C ILE A 60 4.36 -10.94 -18.55
N VAL A 61 4.35 -10.15 -17.48
CA VAL A 61 3.12 -9.77 -16.76
C VAL A 61 2.71 -8.36 -17.13
N THR A 62 1.43 -8.18 -17.44
CA THR A 62 0.81 -6.89 -17.72
C THR A 62 -0.44 -6.68 -16.85
N PHE A 63 -0.91 -5.45 -16.74
CA PHE A 63 -2.07 -5.14 -15.93
C PHE A 63 -3.41 -5.54 -16.59
N THR A 64 -3.53 -5.46 -17.92
CA THR A 64 -4.77 -5.78 -18.62
C THR A 64 -4.57 -6.82 -19.72
N ASN A 65 -5.62 -7.58 -20.02
CA ASN A 65 -5.61 -8.53 -21.15
C ASN A 65 -5.34 -7.84 -22.50
N ALA A 66 -5.82 -6.61 -22.67
CA ALA A 66 -5.56 -5.81 -23.86
C ALA A 66 -4.07 -5.46 -23.98
N ALA A 67 -3.42 -5.07 -22.87
CA ALA A 67 -1.98 -4.81 -22.81
C ALA A 67 -1.16 -6.08 -23.11
N ALA A 68 -1.56 -7.24 -22.56
CA ALA A 68 -0.92 -8.51 -22.82
C ALA A 68 -1.01 -8.89 -24.32
N ALA A 69 -2.19 -8.72 -24.93
CA ALA A 69 -2.38 -8.96 -26.36
C ALA A 69 -1.52 -8.02 -27.22
N GLN A 70 -1.49 -6.73 -26.88
CA GLN A 70 -0.66 -5.73 -27.57
C GLN A 70 0.85 -6.03 -27.41
N MET A 71 1.27 -6.44 -26.21
CA MET A 71 2.65 -6.86 -25.95
C MET A 71 3.04 -8.03 -26.81
N ARG A 72 2.21 -9.07 -26.88
CA ARG A 72 2.41 -10.24 -27.74
C ARG A 72 2.52 -9.85 -29.21
N GLU A 73 1.65 -8.96 -29.70
CA GLU A 73 1.69 -8.48 -31.09
C GLU A 73 3.00 -7.74 -31.40
N ARG A 74 3.44 -6.85 -30.50
CA ARG A 74 4.69 -6.09 -30.67
C ARG A 74 5.91 -7.00 -30.67
N ILE A 75 5.97 -7.98 -29.76
CA ILE A 75 7.07 -8.96 -29.72
C ILE A 75 7.06 -9.81 -30.99
N THR A 76 5.90 -10.32 -31.42
CA THR A 76 5.74 -11.11 -32.65
C THR A 76 6.25 -10.34 -33.85
N LYS A 77 5.84 -9.06 -34.00
CA LYS A 77 6.30 -8.20 -35.09
C LYS A 77 7.81 -7.99 -35.06
N ALA A 78 8.37 -7.68 -33.88
CA ALA A 78 9.81 -7.46 -33.78
C ALA A 78 10.64 -8.71 -34.09
N LEU A 79 10.17 -9.90 -33.66
CA LEU A 79 10.78 -11.17 -34.03
C LEU A 79 10.65 -11.46 -35.54
N SER A 80 9.51 -11.14 -36.16
CA SER A 80 9.31 -11.29 -37.62
C SER A 80 10.27 -10.39 -38.40
N ASP A 81 10.41 -9.13 -37.98
CA ASP A 81 11.35 -8.18 -38.58
C ASP A 81 12.82 -8.70 -38.49
N ARG A 82 13.18 -9.36 -37.38
CA ARG A 82 14.49 -10.01 -37.21
C ARG A 82 14.66 -11.25 -38.10
N VAL A 83 13.63 -12.09 -38.29
CA VAL A 83 13.66 -13.23 -39.23
C VAL A 83 13.85 -12.75 -40.66
N GLU A 84 13.23 -11.62 -41.05
CA GLU A 84 13.42 -11.03 -42.37
C GLU A 84 14.86 -10.50 -42.57
N ALA A 85 15.46 -9.93 -41.53
CA ALA A 85 16.83 -9.44 -41.55
C ALA A 85 17.88 -10.57 -41.55
N GLU A 86 17.58 -11.70 -40.88
CA GLU A 86 18.45 -12.87 -40.74
C GLU A 86 17.74 -14.16 -41.16
N PRO A 87 17.48 -14.37 -42.49
CA PRO A 87 16.67 -15.50 -42.96
C PRO A 87 17.25 -16.88 -42.63
N ASP A 88 18.54 -17.00 -42.39
CA ASP A 88 19.22 -18.26 -42.11
C ASP A 88 19.30 -18.55 -40.57
N ASN A 89 18.79 -17.68 -39.73
CA ASN A 89 18.81 -17.86 -38.30
C ASN A 89 17.66 -18.75 -37.82
N GLU A 90 17.93 -20.04 -37.72
CA GLU A 90 16.94 -21.04 -37.31
C GLU A 90 16.47 -20.86 -35.86
N HIS A 91 17.32 -20.27 -35.00
CA HIS A 91 16.93 -20.00 -33.62
C HIS A 91 15.79 -18.96 -33.53
N ILE A 92 15.91 -17.80 -34.21
CA ILE A 92 14.87 -16.76 -34.20
C ILE A 92 13.58 -17.30 -34.84
N LYS A 93 13.66 -18.11 -35.91
CA LYS A 93 12.48 -18.77 -36.47
C LYS A 93 11.78 -19.67 -35.45
N LYS A 94 12.54 -20.45 -34.68
CA LYS A 94 12.01 -21.29 -33.58
C LYS A 94 11.29 -20.41 -32.55
N GLN A 95 11.88 -19.26 -32.16
CA GLN A 95 11.26 -18.36 -31.17
C GLN A 95 9.95 -17.77 -31.66
N LEU A 96 9.85 -17.41 -32.94
CA LEU A 96 8.61 -16.95 -33.57
C LEU A 96 7.51 -18.03 -33.51
N MET A 97 7.85 -19.31 -33.62
CA MET A 97 6.89 -20.41 -33.46
C MET A 97 6.49 -20.61 -32.01
N LEU A 98 7.43 -20.42 -31.07
CA LEU A 98 7.18 -20.58 -29.61
C LEU A 98 6.36 -19.44 -29.00
N ILE A 99 6.15 -18.32 -29.67
CA ILE A 99 5.43 -17.15 -29.13
C ILE A 99 4.02 -17.50 -28.66
N HIS A 100 3.39 -18.51 -29.22
CA HIS A 100 2.07 -18.98 -28.79
C HIS A 100 2.11 -19.65 -27.41
N ASN A 101 3.25 -20.20 -27.00
CA ASN A 101 3.47 -20.84 -25.70
C ASN A 101 4.02 -19.88 -24.66
N ALA A 102 4.46 -18.69 -25.10
CA ALA A 102 5.02 -17.67 -24.21
C ALA A 102 4.00 -17.20 -23.15
N LYS A 103 4.47 -17.07 -21.91
CA LYS A 103 3.65 -16.62 -20.78
C LYS A 103 3.57 -15.08 -20.78
N ILE A 104 2.77 -14.54 -21.73
CA ILE A 104 2.47 -13.10 -21.84
C ILE A 104 1.01 -12.93 -21.44
N MET A 105 0.77 -12.49 -20.20
CA MET A 105 -0.57 -12.51 -19.59
C MET A 105 -0.70 -11.52 -18.45
N THR A 106 -1.92 -11.38 -17.92
CA THR A 106 -2.14 -10.61 -16.67
C THR A 106 -1.75 -11.46 -15.46
N ILE A 107 -1.51 -10.80 -14.32
CA ILE A 107 -1.19 -11.50 -13.06
C ILE A 107 -2.31 -12.48 -12.67
N HIS A 108 -3.59 -12.08 -12.77
CA HIS A 108 -4.71 -12.98 -12.48
C HIS A 108 -4.80 -14.17 -13.45
N SER A 109 -4.43 -13.96 -14.73
CA SER A 109 -4.32 -15.08 -15.68
C SER A 109 -3.20 -16.04 -15.33
N PHE A 110 -2.11 -15.53 -14.75
CA PHE A 110 -1.02 -16.34 -14.22
C PHE A 110 -1.46 -17.11 -12.97
N CYS A 111 -2.14 -16.45 -12.01
CA CYS A 111 -2.74 -17.13 -10.86
C CYS A 111 -3.69 -18.26 -11.29
N LEU A 112 -4.57 -17.98 -12.25
CA LEU A 112 -5.49 -18.98 -12.79
C LEU A 112 -4.75 -20.14 -13.48
N TYR A 113 -3.63 -19.85 -14.16
CA TYR A 113 -2.77 -20.87 -14.74
C TYR A 113 -2.15 -21.76 -13.64
N LEU A 114 -1.63 -21.19 -12.55
CA LEU A 114 -1.11 -21.94 -11.41
C LEU A 114 -2.20 -22.83 -10.80
N ILE A 115 -3.35 -22.27 -10.50
CA ILE A 115 -4.48 -22.99 -9.88
C ILE A 115 -4.91 -24.18 -10.76
N LYS A 116 -5.05 -23.98 -12.07
CA LYS A 116 -5.47 -25.04 -12.99
C LYS A 116 -4.47 -26.19 -13.11
N ASN A 117 -3.18 -25.93 -12.86
CA ASN A 117 -2.15 -26.96 -12.91
C ASN A 117 -1.95 -27.63 -11.55
N HIS A 118 -2.33 -26.98 -10.45
CA HIS A 118 -2.05 -27.43 -9.07
C HIS A 118 -3.31 -27.45 -8.19
N PHE A 119 -4.51 -27.57 -8.77
CA PHE A 119 -5.78 -27.57 -8.02
C PHE A 119 -5.85 -28.67 -6.94
N ASN A 120 -5.18 -29.81 -7.16
CA ASN A 120 -5.11 -30.92 -6.21
C ASN A 120 -4.35 -30.51 -4.93
N ASP A 121 -3.32 -29.68 -5.04
CA ASP A 121 -2.46 -29.31 -3.91
C ASP A 121 -3.22 -28.42 -2.90
N ILE A 122 -4.22 -27.70 -3.38
CA ILE A 122 -5.10 -26.83 -2.59
C ILE A 122 -6.50 -27.40 -2.34
N GLY A 123 -6.74 -28.67 -2.75
CA GLY A 123 -8.02 -29.35 -2.55
C GLY A 123 -9.20 -28.67 -3.26
N LEU A 124 -8.95 -28.02 -4.40
CA LEU A 124 -9.97 -27.33 -5.18
C LEU A 124 -10.61 -28.27 -6.22
N ASP A 125 -11.92 -28.11 -6.44
CA ASP A 125 -12.62 -28.81 -7.53
C ASP A 125 -12.15 -28.25 -8.89
N PRO A 126 -11.76 -29.10 -9.87
CA PRO A 126 -11.33 -28.64 -11.17
C PRO A 126 -12.40 -27.90 -11.98
N ASP A 127 -13.69 -28.11 -11.67
CA ASP A 127 -14.83 -27.48 -12.35
C ASP A 127 -15.19 -26.09 -11.80
N PHE A 128 -14.27 -25.47 -11.07
CA PHE A 128 -14.47 -24.11 -10.59
C PHE A 128 -14.60 -23.08 -11.75
N ARG A 129 -15.37 -22.03 -11.51
CA ARG A 129 -15.52 -20.88 -12.40
C ARG A 129 -15.20 -19.57 -11.72
N THR A 130 -14.80 -18.60 -12.52
CA THR A 130 -14.65 -17.22 -12.05
C THR A 130 -16.03 -16.57 -11.93
N ALA A 131 -16.32 -16.01 -10.76
CA ALA A 131 -17.52 -15.23 -10.52
C ALA A 131 -17.38 -13.81 -11.08
N ASP A 132 -18.50 -13.19 -11.47
CA ASP A 132 -18.52 -11.78 -11.77
C ASP A 132 -18.69 -10.93 -10.49
N GLU A 133 -18.32 -9.63 -10.56
CA GLU A 133 -18.37 -8.73 -9.42
C GLU A 133 -19.77 -8.57 -8.83
N GLY A 134 -20.83 -8.64 -9.68
CA GLY A 134 -22.22 -8.54 -9.24
C GLY A 134 -22.63 -9.75 -8.41
N GLU A 135 -22.23 -10.95 -8.86
CA GLU A 135 -22.48 -12.21 -8.16
C GLU A 135 -21.80 -12.25 -6.80
N ILE A 136 -20.52 -11.87 -6.75
CA ILE A 136 -19.75 -11.81 -5.48
C ILE A 136 -20.35 -10.80 -4.51
N ARG A 137 -20.75 -9.63 -4.99
CA ARG A 137 -21.39 -8.62 -4.14
C ARG A 137 -22.68 -9.13 -3.52
N LEU A 138 -23.52 -9.82 -4.29
CA LEU A 138 -24.75 -10.41 -3.75
C LEU A 138 -24.44 -11.50 -2.74
N LEU A 139 -23.44 -12.35 -3.00
CA LEU A 139 -23.03 -13.40 -2.09
C LEU A 139 -22.48 -12.83 -0.77
N LYS A 140 -21.66 -11.78 -0.82
CA LYS A 140 -21.17 -11.06 0.37
C LYS A 140 -22.32 -10.52 1.21
N GLN A 141 -23.33 -9.91 0.58
CA GLN A 141 -24.51 -9.39 1.27
C GLN A 141 -25.36 -10.52 1.91
N GLU A 142 -25.55 -11.65 1.21
CA GLU A 142 -26.25 -12.83 1.75
C GLU A 142 -25.54 -13.35 3.00
N VAL A 143 -24.24 -13.57 2.91
CA VAL A 143 -23.42 -14.10 4.02
C VAL A 143 -23.38 -13.14 5.22
N LEU A 144 -23.25 -11.83 4.99
CA LEU A 144 -23.28 -10.82 6.06
C LEU A 144 -24.63 -10.81 6.79
N SER A 145 -25.75 -10.83 6.03
CA SER A 145 -27.08 -10.83 6.62
C SER A 145 -27.31 -12.09 7.48
N GLU A 146 -26.98 -13.29 6.95
CA GLU A 146 -27.07 -14.56 7.70
C GLU A 146 -26.21 -14.54 8.95
N LEU A 147 -24.96 -14.02 8.85
CA LEU A 147 -24.04 -13.92 9.97
C LEU A 147 -24.60 -13.03 11.09
N LEU A 148 -25.05 -11.82 10.76
CA LEU A 148 -25.56 -10.87 11.75
C LEU A 148 -26.86 -11.37 12.39
N GLU A 149 -27.79 -11.91 11.63
CA GLU A 149 -29.02 -12.52 12.17
C GLU A 149 -28.71 -13.61 13.21
N GLU A 150 -27.71 -14.46 12.94
CA GLU A 150 -27.26 -15.48 13.88
C GLU A 150 -26.63 -14.87 15.15
N GLN A 151 -25.74 -13.85 14.98
CA GLN A 151 -25.11 -13.21 16.12
C GLN A 151 -26.13 -12.48 17.02
N PHE A 152 -27.16 -11.85 16.43
CA PHE A 152 -28.28 -11.28 17.19
C PHE A 152 -29.08 -12.37 17.93
N ALA A 153 -29.32 -13.52 17.30
CA ALA A 153 -30.04 -14.65 17.91
C ALA A 153 -29.24 -15.28 19.09
N LEU A 154 -27.92 -15.32 18.99
CA LEU A 154 -27.03 -15.79 20.07
C LEU A 154 -27.02 -14.84 21.27
N GLY A 155 -27.22 -13.54 21.07
CA GLY A 155 -27.34 -12.55 22.14
C GLY A 155 -26.08 -12.40 23.00
N ARG A 156 -24.89 -12.57 22.42
CA ARG A 156 -23.61 -12.41 23.16
C ARG A 156 -23.42 -10.95 23.54
N GLN A 157 -22.91 -10.73 24.76
CA GLN A 157 -22.69 -9.38 25.27
C GLN A 157 -21.64 -8.64 24.45
N GLU A 158 -20.56 -9.30 24.10
CA GLU A 158 -19.45 -8.73 23.28
C GLU A 158 -19.96 -8.21 21.94
N PHE A 159 -20.86 -8.97 21.29
CA PHE A 159 -21.50 -8.54 20.03
C PHE A 159 -22.42 -7.35 20.26
N THR A 160 -23.21 -7.36 21.34
CA THR A 160 -24.10 -6.23 21.68
C THR A 160 -23.32 -4.95 21.90
N ASP A 161 -22.22 -5.03 22.67
CA ASP A 161 -21.32 -3.90 22.94
C ASP A 161 -20.67 -3.38 21.64
N CYS A 162 -20.29 -4.28 20.74
CA CYS A 162 -19.76 -3.93 19.41
C CYS A 162 -20.80 -3.18 18.57
N VAL A 163 -22.06 -3.66 18.55
CA VAL A 163 -23.16 -2.99 17.86
C VAL A 163 -23.43 -1.61 18.46
N GLU A 164 -23.49 -1.49 19.79
CA GLU A 164 -23.69 -0.22 20.48
C GLU A 164 -22.56 0.78 20.19
N TYR A 165 -21.33 0.31 20.08
CA TYR A 165 -20.16 1.14 19.79
C TYR A 165 -20.15 1.67 18.35
N PHE A 166 -20.37 0.78 17.36
CA PHE A 166 -20.22 1.14 15.94
C PHE A 166 -21.54 1.58 15.27
N ALA A 167 -22.70 1.13 15.77
CA ALA A 167 -24.03 1.40 15.20
C ALA A 167 -24.95 2.11 16.20
N TYR A 168 -24.40 2.98 17.05
CA TYR A 168 -25.08 3.68 18.15
C TYR A 168 -26.33 4.46 17.76
N ASP A 169 -26.48 4.77 16.47
CA ASP A 169 -27.64 5.50 15.91
C ASP A 169 -28.71 4.56 15.32
N GLY A 170 -28.62 3.26 15.59
CA GLY A 170 -29.52 2.24 15.07
C GLY A 170 -29.31 1.89 13.59
N ARG A 171 -28.16 2.25 13.02
CA ARG A 171 -27.79 1.90 11.65
C ARG A 171 -26.93 0.64 11.62
N GLU A 172 -27.55 -0.52 11.77
CA GLU A 172 -26.88 -1.83 11.68
C GLU A 172 -26.06 -1.99 10.40
N LYS A 173 -26.51 -1.40 9.31
CA LYS A 173 -25.78 -1.37 8.03
C LYS A 173 -24.35 -0.82 8.14
N ARG A 174 -24.08 0.04 9.13
CA ARG A 174 -22.73 0.54 9.38
C ARG A 174 -21.78 -0.56 9.86
N LEU A 175 -22.28 -1.49 10.66
CA LEU A 175 -21.49 -2.66 11.09
C LEU A 175 -21.19 -3.58 9.92
N GLU A 176 -22.18 -3.84 9.04
CA GLU A 176 -21.96 -4.59 7.79
C GLU A 176 -20.85 -3.97 6.94
N GLU A 177 -20.92 -2.65 6.71
CA GLU A 177 -19.93 -1.90 5.95
C GLU A 177 -18.53 -1.97 6.60
N LEU A 178 -18.41 -1.96 7.92
CA LEU A 178 -17.15 -2.08 8.64
C LEU A 178 -16.55 -3.48 8.52
N ILE A 179 -17.37 -4.52 8.68
CA ILE A 179 -16.93 -5.92 8.53
C ILE A 179 -16.43 -6.16 7.10
N GLU A 180 -17.21 -5.76 6.08
CA GLU A 180 -16.82 -5.91 4.68
C GLU A 180 -15.55 -5.12 4.35
N ARG A 181 -15.45 -3.89 4.86
CA ARG A 181 -14.25 -3.05 4.66
C ARG A 181 -13.01 -3.65 5.30
N LEU A 182 -13.12 -4.17 6.54
CA LEU A 182 -12.01 -4.79 7.24
C LEU A 182 -11.57 -6.08 6.54
N TYR A 183 -12.51 -6.92 6.12
CA TYR A 183 -12.26 -8.11 5.32
C TYR A 183 -11.54 -7.75 4.00
N THR A 184 -12.07 -6.82 3.22
CA THR A 184 -11.47 -6.40 1.94
C THR A 184 -10.08 -5.78 2.14
N PHE A 185 -9.89 -5.00 3.21
CA PHE A 185 -8.58 -4.43 3.51
C PHE A 185 -7.56 -5.52 3.87
N SER A 186 -7.94 -6.49 4.71
CA SER A 186 -7.06 -7.61 5.07
C SER A 186 -6.69 -8.45 3.85
N GLY A 187 -7.57 -8.59 2.86
CA GLY A 187 -7.31 -9.29 1.60
C GLY A 187 -6.18 -8.68 0.75
N SER A 188 -5.79 -7.43 1.01
CA SER A 188 -4.59 -6.83 0.38
C SER A 188 -3.26 -7.35 0.96
N TYR A 189 -3.29 -8.13 2.05
CA TYR A 189 -2.12 -8.75 2.65
C TYR A 189 -1.99 -10.23 2.23
N PRO A 190 -0.77 -10.76 2.16
CA PRO A 190 -0.52 -12.14 1.72
C PRO A 190 -1.22 -13.20 2.59
N PHE A 191 -1.41 -12.93 3.88
CA PHE A 191 -2.02 -13.82 4.86
C PHE A 191 -3.09 -13.08 5.65
N PRO A 192 -4.31 -12.89 5.10
CA PRO A 192 -5.37 -12.05 5.66
C PRO A 192 -5.76 -12.42 7.09
N GLU A 193 -5.99 -13.72 7.35
CA GLU A 193 -6.37 -14.19 8.68
C GLU A 193 -5.26 -13.99 9.71
N LYS A 194 -4.00 -14.25 9.32
CA LYS A 194 -2.84 -14.04 10.20
C LYS A 194 -2.71 -12.55 10.53
N TRP A 195 -2.87 -11.70 9.54
CA TRP A 195 -2.86 -10.25 9.71
C TRP A 195 -3.96 -9.78 10.66
N LEU A 196 -5.22 -10.20 10.45
CA LEU A 196 -6.35 -9.87 11.32
C LEU A 196 -6.11 -10.33 12.77
N ARG A 197 -5.65 -11.57 12.98
CA ARG A 197 -5.35 -12.10 14.31
C ARG A 197 -4.20 -11.35 15.00
N GLN A 198 -3.18 -10.96 14.26
CA GLN A 198 -2.04 -10.19 14.76
C GLN A 198 -2.47 -8.80 15.24
N HIS A 199 -3.33 -8.12 14.47
CA HIS A 199 -3.79 -6.76 14.77
C HIS A 199 -5.04 -6.69 15.66
N ARG A 200 -5.58 -7.84 16.06
CA ARG A 200 -6.75 -7.93 16.94
C ARG A 200 -6.58 -7.20 18.27
N MET A 201 -5.36 -7.18 18.80
CA MET A 201 -5.02 -6.63 20.12
C MET A 201 -4.29 -5.28 20.06
N ASP A 202 -4.26 -4.61 18.91
CA ASP A 202 -3.50 -3.37 18.72
C ASP A 202 -3.99 -2.20 19.62
N TYR A 203 -5.25 -2.25 20.05
CA TYR A 203 -5.83 -1.27 20.96
C TYR A 203 -5.87 -1.73 22.43
N HIS A 204 -5.38 -2.96 22.69
CA HIS A 204 -5.30 -3.49 24.05
C HIS A 204 -4.13 -2.85 24.80
N VAL A 205 -4.41 -1.72 25.46
CA VAL A 205 -3.41 -0.94 26.20
C VAL A 205 -3.95 -0.59 27.60
N GLU A 206 -3.18 -0.92 28.63
CA GLU A 206 -3.53 -0.61 30.01
C GLU A 206 -2.87 0.66 30.54
N THR A 207 -1.73 1.02 29.97
CA THR A 207 -0.92 2.16 30.40
C THR A 207 -0.63 3.12 29.25
N PHE A 208 -0.29 4.35 29.59
CA PHE A 208 0.12 5.33 28.56
C PHE A 208 1.46 4.93 27.91
N GLU A 209 2.31 4.20 28.61
CA GLU A 209 3.58 3.67 28.10
C GLU A 209 3.34 2.61 27.01
N GLU A 210 2.37 1.74 27.21
CA GLU A 210 1.97 0.76 26.19
C GLU A 210 1.38 1.46 24.98
N LEU A 211 0.52 2.46 25.18
CA LEU A 211 -0.09 3.25 24.11
C LEU A 211 0.96 3.88 23.18
N VAL A 212 1.97 4.56 23.76
CA VAL A 212 2.99 5.27 22.95
C VAL A 212 3.96 4.33 22.24
N LYS A 213 4.02 3.05 22.62
CA LYS A 213 4.84 2.01 21.97
C LYS A 213 4.11 1.30 20.83
N THR A 214 2.81 1.53 20.64
CA THR A 214 2.08 0.91 19.54
C THR A 214 2.51 1.49 18.19
N GLU A 215 2.56 0.64 17.15
CA GLU A 215 2.94 1.07 15.80
C GLU A 215 1.98 2.11 15.22
N TRP A 216 0.67 1.94 15.48
CA TRP A 216 -0.33 2.89 14.99
C TRP A 216 -0.20 4.27 15.66
N PHE A 217 0.19 4.33 16.96
CA PHE A 217 0.45 5.60 17.62
C PHE A 217 1.70 6.28 17.04
N ALA A 218 2.75 5.52 16.76
CA ALA A 218 3.93 6.04 16.07
C ALA A 218 3.59 6.59 14.68
N GLY A 219 2.77 5.86 13.91
CA GLY A 219 2.26 6.33 12.61
C GLY A 219 1.43 7.61 12.73
N LEU A 220 0.57 7.72 13.76
CA LEU A 220 -0.20 8.92 14.05
C LEU A 220 0.71 10.13 14.36
N MET A 221 1.75 9.93 15.16
CA MET A 221 2.73 10.99 15.47
C MET A 221 3.51 11.43 14.24
N GLN A 222 3.81 10.51 13.33
CA GLN A 222 4.45 10.83 12.06
C GLN A 222 3.51 11.67 11.17
N GLU A 223 2.24 11.32 11.06
CA GLU A 223 1.24 12.10 10.30
C GLU A 223 1.13 13.55 10.83
N ILE A 224 1.15 13.71 12.16
CA ILE A 224 1.15 15.03 12.80
C ILE A 224 2.46 15.79 12.49
N SER A 225 3.60 15.10 12.51
CA SER A 225 4.90 15.69 12.17
C SER A 225 4.93 16.20 10.73
N ASP A 226 4.44 15.39 9.78
CA ASP A 226 4.37 15.74 8.36
C ASP A 226 3.46 16.95 8.13
N LEU A 227 2.33 17.01 8.83
CA LEU A 227 1.41 18.15 8.79
C LEU A 227 2.08 19.44 9.32
N LEU A 228 2.82 19.36 10.41
CA LEU A 228 3.58 20.53 10.93
C LEU A 228 4.67 20.95 9.96
N GLN A 229 5.35 20.02 9.33
CA GLN A 229 6.36 20.29 8.31
C GLN A 229 5.74 20.99 7.07
N GLU A 230 4.55 20.55 6.59
CA GLU A 230 3.81 21.24 5.53
C GLU A 230 3.49 22.70 5.95
N CYS A 231 3.01 22.90 7.17
CA CYS A 231 2.74 24.23 7.70
C CYS A 231 3.98 25.12 7.66
N LYS A 232 5.12 24.60 8.09
CA LYS A 232 6.40 25.30 8.12
C LYS A 232 6.89 25.69 6.72
N GLU A 233 6.75 24.80 5.74
CA GLU A 233 7.12 25.07 4.37
C GLU A 233 6.23 26.14 3.74
N GLN A 234 4.92 26.10 4.00
CA GLN A 234 3.97 27.12 3.54
C GLN A 234 4.27 28.51 4.13
N GLU A 235 4.54 28.60 5.45
CA GLU A 235 4.91 29.85 6.10
C GLU A 235 6.24 30.40 5.58
N LYS A 236 7.23 29.53 5.37
CA LYS A 236 8.52 29.92 4.77
C LYS A 236 8.36 30.43 3.35
N ALA A 237 7.49 29.83 2.55
CA ALA A 237 7.18 30.29 1.20
C ALA A 237 6.44 31.64 1.24
N ALA A 238 5.49 31.83 2.16
CA ALA A 238 4.77 33.09 2.34
C ALA A 238 5.71 34.24 2.75
N LEU A 239 6.67 33.99 3.64
CA LEU A 239 7.69 34.97 4.02
C LEU A 239 8.57 35.37 2.86
N LYS A 240 9.01 34.46 2.00
CA LYS A 240 9.77 34.76 0.80
C LYS A 240 9.01 35.72 -0.13
N VAL A 241 7.71 35.52 -0.30
CA VAL A 241 6.87 36.45 -1.08
C VAL A 241 6.80 37.82 -0.44
N CYS A 242 6.83 37.92 0.90
CA CYS A 242 6.86 39.17 1.62
C CYS A 242 8.18 39.97 1.42
N GLU A 243 9.31 39.27 1.20
CA GLU A 243 10.64 39.84 1.00
C GLU A 243 10.87 40.33 -0.43
N GLU A 244 10.01 40.00 -1.39
CA GLU A 244 10.12 40.44 -2.77
C GLU A 244 9.90 41.98 -2.88
N PRO A 245 10.46 42.67 -3.89
CA PRO A 245 10.42 44.14 -4.00
C PRO A 245 9.03 44.77 -3.94
N ASP A 246 7.99 44.07 -4.44
CA ASP A 246 6.58 44.45 -4.41
C ASP A 246 5.74 43.53 -3.46
N GLY A 247 6.42 42.81 -2.58
CA GLY A 247 5.81 41.92 -1.60
C GLY A 247 5.16 42.64 -0.44
N PRO A 248 4.19 42.00 0.25
CA PRO A 248 3.49 42.59 1.39
C PRO A 248 4.32 42.48 2.68
N TYR A 249 5.47 43.18 2.74
CA TYR A 249 6.45 43.16 3.84
C TYR A 249 5.84 43.37 5.22
N PHE A 250 4.73 44.08 5.30
CA PHE A 250 4.04 44.37 6.56
C PHE A 250 3.28 43.14 7.15
N TYR A 251 3.19 42.02 6.39
CA TYR A 251 2.66 40.76 6.90
C TYR A 251 3.74 39.88 7.55
N ALA A 252 5.04 40.18 7.32
CA ALA A 252 6.14 39.32 7.80
C ALA A 252 6.10 39.08 9.30
N VAL A 253 5.86 40.10 10.12
CA VAL A 253 5.79 39.96 11.59
C VAL A 253 4.72 38.94 12.04
N ALA A 254 3.57 38.90 11.37
CA ALA A 254 2.52 37.96 11.71
C ALA A 254 2.89 36.51 11.29
N LEU A 255 3.57 36.36 10.16
CA LEU A 255 4.05 35.07 9.67
C LEU A 255 5.22 34.52 10.52
N GLU A 256 6.13 35.41 10.98
CA GLU A 256 7.22 35.03 11.89
C GLU A 256 6.67 34.49 13.23
N GLN A 257 5.60 35.12 13.77
CA GLN A 257 4.92 34.61 14.95
C GLN A 257 4.23 33.27 14.73
N ASP A 258 3.65 33.06 13.55
CA ASP A 258 3.08 31.74 13.18
C ASP A 258 4.19 30.68 13.04
N GLN A 259 5.38 31.03 12.54
CA GLN A 259 6.55 30.13 12.53
C GLN A 259 7.04 29.77 13.93
N GLU A 260 7.09 30.72 14.86
CA GLU A 260 7.45 30.46 16.26
C GLU A 260 6.44 29.52 16.91
N LEU A 261 5.14 29.68 16.62
CA LEU A 261 4.07 28.80 17.09
C LEU A 261 4.28 27.38 16.55
N ILE A 262 4.50 27.21 15.24
CA ILE A 262 4.73 25.90 14.62
C ILE A 262 5.99 25.24 15.20
N ALA A 263 7.09 25.98 15.34
CA ALA A 263 8.34 25.46 15.92
C ALA A 263 8.13 25.00 17.38
N GLY A 264 7.29 25.70 18.15
CA GLY A 264 6.93 25.29 19.50
C GLY A 264 6.11 24.01 19.54
N LEU A 265 5.21 23.78 18.57
CA LEU A 265 4.46 22.52 18.44
C LEU A 265 5.38 21.36 18.04
N GLU A 266 6.27 21.57 17.06
CA GLU A 266 7.29 20.57 16.65
C GLU A 266 8.18 20.15 17.83
N GLN A 267 8.60 21.11 18.66
CA GLN A 267 9.45 20.84 19.82
C GLN A 267 8.77 19.95 20.86
N GLU A 268 7.50 20.24 21.20
CA GLU A 268 6.75 19.41 22.16
C GLU A 268 6.43 18.03 21.60
N LEU A 269 6.10 17.94 20.29
CA LEU A 269 5.90 16.65 19.62
C LEU A 269 7.18 15.81 19.67
N ALA A 270 8.31 16.37 19.25
CA ALA A 270 9.60 15.69 19.27
C ALA A 270 10.00 15.22 20.68
N ARG A 271 9.74 16.04 21.69
CA ARG A 271 9.97 15.68 23.09
C ARG A 271 9.13 14.48 23.53
N GLY A 272 7.84 14.47 23.16
CA GLY A 272 6.94 13.35 23.46
C GLY A 272 7.37 12.05 22.77
N VAL A 273 7.71 12.11 21.49
CA VAL A 273 8.15 10.95 20.69
C VAL A 273 9.51 10.43 21.18
N GLN A 274 10.47 11.30 21.47
CA GLN A 274 11.80 10.89 21.94
C GLN A 274 11.72 10.16 23.28
N THR A 275 10.96 10.69 24.25
CA THR A 275 10.78 10.04 25.55
C THR A 275 10.03 8.71 25.47
N ALA A 276 9.21 8.52 24.45
CA ALA A 276 8.51 7.24 24.19
C ALA A 276 9.43 6.17 23.55
N SER A 277 10.49 6.59 22.87
CA SER A 277 11.36 5.70 22.04
C SER A 277 12.66 5.28 22.73
N GLU A 278 13.03 5.89 23.88
CA GLU A 278 14.30 5.54 24.54
C GLU A 278 14.18 4.18 25.25
N PRO A 279 15.10 3.22 24.93
CA PRO A 279 15.14 1.94 25.64
C PRO A 279 15.67 2.12 27.06
N GLU A 280 15.23 1.30 28.00
CA GLU A 280 15.45 1.21 29.46
C GLU A 280 16.91 1.30 29.96
N GLN A 281 17.77 2.13 29.40
CA GLN A 281 19.15 2.31 29.88
C GLN A 281 19.35 3.47 30.86
N SER A 282 18.33 4.24 31.15
CA SER A 282 18.39 5.27 32.19
C SER A 282 18.02 4.68 33.56
N VAL A 283 18.78 5.07 34.58
CA VAL A 283 18.66 4.59 35.98
C VAL A 283 17.42 5.19 36.68
N ALA A 284 16.53 5.81 35.93
CA ALA A 284 15.28 6.38 36.46
C ALA A 284 14.20 5.28 36.56
N PRO A 285 13.39 5.28 37.62
CA PRO A 285 12.27 4.35 37.71
C PRO A 285 11.30 4.55 36.54
N ALA A 286 10.79 3.47 35.97
CA ALA A 286 9.86 3.48 34.82
C ALA A 286 8.65 4.42 34.99
N GLU A 287 8.18 4.64 36.23
CA GLU A 287 7.13 5.58 36.58
C GLU A 287 7.46 7.06 36.27
N VAL A 288 8.77 7.44 36.29
CA VAL A 288 9.21 8.82 36.04
C VAL A 288 9.27 9.12 34.53
N GLU A 289 9.65 8.15 33.73
CA GLU A 289 9.75 8.31 32.27
C GLU A 289 8.35 8.37 31.61
N SER A 290 7.41 7.56 32.08
CA SER A 290 5.99 7.63 31.71
C SER A 290 5.40 9.01 31.98
N SER A 291 5.75 9.62 33.11
CA SER A 291 5.30 10.98 33.47
C SER A 291 5.82 12.02 32.45
N VAL A 292 7.06 11.91 32.00
CA VAL A 292 7.67 12.91 31.08
C VAL A 292 7.05 12.89 29.70
N ALA A 293 6.83 11.70 29.11
CA ALA A 293 6.17 11.57 27.81
C ALA A 293 4.72 12.10 27.88
N LYS A 294 3.98 11.69 28.89
CA LYS A 294 2.61 12.13 29.13
C LYS A 294 2.52 13.64 29.30
N ASP A 295 3.42 14.24 30.11
CA ASP A 295 3.47 15.68 30.32
C ASP A 295 3.79 16.44 29.04
N ALA A 296 4.65 15.90 28.16
CA ALA A 296 4.95 16.48 26.87
C ALA A 296 3.72 16.48 25.94
N PHE A 297 2.99 15.37 25.87
CA PHE A 297 1.76 15.30 25.08
C PHE A 297 0.62 16.12 25.67
N GLU A 298 0.51 16.26 27.00
CA GLU A 298 -0.41 17.20 27.64
C GLU A 298 -0.07 18.66 27.31
N ALA A 299 1.22 19.01 27.29
CA ALA A 299 1.69 20.34 26.87
C ALA A 299 1.40 20.61 25.40
N LEU A 300 1.63 19.62 24.51
CA LEU A 300 1.30 19.71 23.09
C LEU A 300 -0.21 19.91 22.89
N ALA A 301 -1.06 19.09 23.53
CA ALA A 301 -2.52 19.21 23.45
C ALA A 301 -3.00 20.60 23.92
N ALA A 302 -2.47 21.09 25.04
CA ALA A 302 -2.80 22.42 25.55
C ALA A 302 -2.39 23.53 24.59
N ARG A 303 -1.21 23.43 23.94
CA ARG A 303 -0.77 24.39 22.93
C ARG A 303 -1.64 24.36 21.68
N VAL A 304 -2.01 23.17 21.19
CA VAL A 304 -2.90 23.01 20.03
C VAL A 304 -4.27 23.64 20.31
N GLN A 305 -4.86 23.39 21.48
CA GLN A 305 -6.14 24.00 21.87
C GLN A 305 -6.05 25.51 22.12
N GLY A 306 -4.86 26.02 22.47
CA GLY A 306 -4.59 27.42 22.73
C GLY A 306 -4.08 28.20 21.51
N ILE A 307 -4.11 27.64 20.30
CA ILE A 307 -3.62 28.31 19.09
C ILE A 307 -4.35 29.64 18.88
N SER A 308 -3.57 30.71 18.79
CA SER A 308 -4.08 32.04 18.47
C SER A 308 -3.18 32.70 17.42
N TYR A 309 -3.78 33.36 16.46
CA TYR A 309 -3.06 33.94 15.34
C TYR A 309 -2.96 35.45 15.47
N ALA A 310 -1.77 36.00 15.23
CA ALA A 310 -1.55 37.42 15.15
C ALA A 310 -2.38 38.04 14.01
N ARG A 311 -2.87 39.27 14.22
CA ARG A 311 -3.64 39.96 13.21
C ARG A 311 -2.72 40.50 12.11
N MET A 312 -2.99 40.13 10.85
CA MET A 312 -2.41 40.78 9.68
C MET A 312 -3.06 42.17 9.51
N ALA A 313 -2.34 43.20 9.93
CA ALA A 313 -2.87 44.55 9.84
C ALA A 313 -2.95 45.01 8.38
N PRO A 314 -4.09 45.49 7.88
CA PRO A 314 -4.19 46.04 6.55
C PRO A 314 -3.38 47.36 6.46
N LYS A 315 -2.46 47.42 5.52
CA LYS A 315 -1.73 48.65 5.17
C LYS A 315 -2.02 49.00 3.72
N LYS A 316 -2.42 50.23 3.49
CA LYS A 316 -2.53 50.76 2.11
C LYS A 316 -1.14 51.20 1.67
N ASP A 317 -0.59 50.46 0.74
CA ASP A 317 0.69 50.73 0.13
C ASP A 317 0.60 50.39 -1.35
N ASP A 318 0.64 51.38 -2.23
CA ASP A 318 0.47 51.20 -3.68
C ASP A 318 1.70 50.57 -4.34
N SER A 319 2.83 50.46 -3.63
CA SER A 319 4.01 49.75 -4.09
C SER A 319 3.91 48.22 -3.97
N VAL A 320 2.92 47.74 -3.24
CA VAL A 320 2.73 46.31 -2.97
C VAL A 320 1.70 45.69 -3.93
N SER A 321 2.08 44.61 -4.60
CA SER A 321 1.20 43.88 -5.51
C SER A 321 -0.04 43.35 -4.80
N ALA A 322 -1.21 43.60 -5.38
CA ALA A 322 -2.48 43.06 -4.89
C ALA A 322 -2.52 41.53 -4.99
N GLU A 323 -1.95 40.95 -6.04
CA GLU A 323 -1.88 39.52 -6.25
C GLU A 323 -1.03 38.84 -5.17
N LYS A 324 0.13 39.39 -4.84
CA LYS A 324 1.02 38.87 -3.78
C LYS A 324 0.38 38.98 -2.39
N ARG A 325 -0.40 40.06 -2.14
CA ARG A 325 -1.18 40.15 -0.90
C ARG A 325 -2.18 39.02 -0.76
N GLU A 326 -2.93 38.74 -1.81
CA GLU A 326 -3.92 37.66 -1.78
C GLU A 326 -3.25 36.28 -1.74
N LEU A 327 -2.11 36.08 -2.43
CA LEU A 327 -1.32 34.85 -2.36
C LEU A 327 -0.85 34.56 -0.91
N VAL A 328 -0.23 35.54 -0.25
CA VAL A 328 0.24 35.37 1.14
C VAL A 328 -0.91 35.10 2.10
N LYS A 329 -2.07 35.76 1.91
CA LYS A 329 -3.26 35.45 2.71
C LYS A 329 -3.75 34.01 2.49
N ALA A 330 -3.81 33.56 1.23
CA ALA A 330 -4.24 32.20 0.90
C ALA A 330 -3.30 31.16 1.51
N MET A 331 -1.98 31.37 1.43
CA MET A 331 -0.99 30.48 2.06
C MET A 331 -1.18 30.41 3.58
N ARG A 332 -1.36 31.53 4.24
CA ARG A 332 -1.61 31.57 5.68
C ARG A 332 -2.94 30.92 6.08
N GLU A 333 -4.00 31.13 5.32
CA GLU A 333 -5.29 30.45 5.56
C GLU A 333 -5.17 28.92 5.37
N ARG A 334 -4.34 28.45 4.44
CA ARG A 334 -4.00 27.03 4.32
C ARG A 334 -3.35 26.51 5.59
N VAL A 335 -2.34 27.22 6.14
CA VAL A 335 -1.68 26.86 7.40
C VAL A 335 -2.68 26.83 8.55
N LYS A 336 -3.55 27.81 8.68
CA LYS A 336 -4.58 27.84 9.73
C LYS A 336 -5.54 26.65 9.61
N SER A 337 -5.92 26.28 8.39
CA SER A 337 -6.76 25.10 8.14
C SER A 337 -6.06 23.82 8.56
N LEU A 338 -4.77 23.66 8.23
CA LEU A 338 -3.98 22.50 8.64
C LEU A 338 -3.82 22.41 10.16
N LEU A 339 -3.46 23.53 10.81
CA LEU A 339 -3.36 23.59 12.27
C LEU A 339 -4.72 23.40 12.95
N GLY A 340 -5.82 23.83 12.32
CA GLY A 340 -7.19 23.57 12.76
C GLY A 340 -7.50 22.07 12.80
N THR A 341 -7.00 21.31 11.83
CA THR A 341 -7.13 19.85 11.80
C THR A 341 -6.51 19.20 13.04
N LEU A 342 -5.40 19.75 13.59
CA LEU A 342 -4.81 19.22 14.81
C LEU A 342 -5.79 19.28 15.99
N SER A 343 -6.47 20.40 16.19
CA SER A 343 -7.42 20.56 17.28
C SER A 343 -8.73 19.82 17.09
N GLU A 344 -9.19 19.71 15.84
CA GLU A 344 -10.50 19.12 15.49
C GLU A 344 -10.46 17.62 15.33
N LYS A 345 -9.31 17.03 14.93
CA LYS A 345 -9.18 15.61 14.62
C LYS A 345 -8.28 14.88 15.62
N TYR A 346 -7.10 15.43 15.95
CA TYR A 346 -6.07 14.70 16.68
C TYR A 346 -6.04 15.01 18.19
N PHE A 347 -6.26 16.26 18.56
CA PHE A 347 -6.21 16.72 19.95
C PHE A 347 -7.58 17.19 20.46
N VAL A 348 -8.64 16.50 20.07
CA VAL A 348 -10.00 16.75 20.59
C VAL A 348 -10.04 16.51 22.09
N SER A 349 -9.31 15.51 22.55
CA SER A 349 -9.14 15.13 23.95
C SER A 349 -7.67 15.09 24.36
N GLY A 350 -7.39 15.04 25.64
CA GLY A 350 -6.03 14.94 26.16
C GLY A 350 -5.57 13.49 26.38
N PRO A 351 -4.27 13.27 26.67
CA PRO A 351 -3.67 11.94 26.84
C PRO A 351 -4.39 10.98 27.78
N LYS A 352 -4.97 11.50 28.87
CA LYS A 352 -5.76 10.68 29.81
C LYS A 352 -7.01 10.09 29.16
N GLN A 353 -7.64 10.88 28.32
CA GLN A 353 -8.86 10.47 27.62
C GLN A 353 -8.52 9.53 26.46
N TRP A 354 -7.40 9.69 25.78
CA TRP A 354 -6.94 8.76 24.74
C TRP A 354 -6.87 7.33 25.26
N LEU A 355 -6.24 7.14 26.43
CA LEU A 355 -6.16 5.81 27.05
C LEU A 355 -7.54 5.24 27.40
N ALA A 356 -8.44 6.08 27.91
CA ALA A 356 -9.80 5.66 28.21
C ALA A 356 -10.59 5.31 26.93
N GLU A 357 -10.42 6.08 25.87
CA GLU A 357 -11.02 5.82 24.55
C GLU A 357 -10.48 4.54 23.92
N CYS A 358 -9.16 4.28 23.99
CA CYS A 358 -8.57 3.01 23.54
C CYS A 358 -9.16 1.81 24.27
N ARG A 359 -9.26 1.87 25.60
CA ARG A 359 -9.86 0.79 26.40
C ARG A 359 -11.33 0.56 26.07
N GLN A 360 -12.07 1.62 25.80
CA GLN A 360 -13.48 1.49 25.39
C GLN A 360 -13.62 0.90 24.00
N ALA A 361 -12.70 1.24 23.07
CA ALA A 361 -12.68 0.73 21.72
C ALA A 361 -12.22 -0.74 21.63
N ASP A 362 -11.31 -1.17 22.51
CA ASP A 362 -10.62 -2.47 22.45
C ASP A 362 -11.59 -3.65 22.33
N ALA A 363 -12.56 -3.77 23.23
CA ALA A 363 -13.52 -4.87 23.21
C ALA A 363 -14.35 -4.88 21.90
N ALA A 364 -14.82 -3.72 21.46
CA ALA A 364 -15.61 -3.58 20.23
C ALA A 364 -14.78 -3.88 18.98
N LEU A 365 -13.50 -3.49 18.95
CA LEU A 365 -12.59 -3.77 17.84
C LEU A 365 -12.20 -5.25 17.80
N CYS A 366 -11.95 -5.89 18.95
CA CYS A 366 -11.72 -7.32 19.03
C CYS A 366 -12.90 -8.11 18.43
N GLU A 367 -14.13 -7.78 18.80
CA GLU A 367 -15.33 -8.41 18.24
C GLU A 367 -15.50 -8.14 16.75
N LEU A 368 -15.19 -6.90 16.27
CA LEU A 368 -15.22 -6.57 14.85
C LEU A 368 -14.26 -7.42 14.04
N VAL A 369 -13.04 -7.64 14.56
CA VAL A 369 -12.05 -8.54 13.92
C VAL A 369 -12.55 -9.97 13.90
N ASP A 370 -13.12 -10.46 15.00
CA ASP A 370 -13.67 -11.82 15.08
C ASP A 370 -14.84 -12.01 14.09
N LEU A 371 -15.69 -10.99 13.91
CA LEU A 371 -16.77 -10.98 12.90
C LEU A 371 -16.20 -10.95 11.47
N ALA A 372 -15.13 -10.21 11.21
CA ALA A 372 -14.50 -10.19 9.89
C ALA A 372 -13.85 -11.54 9.53
N LEU A 373 -13.22 -12.20 10.50
CA LEU A 373 -12.69 -13.57 10.35
C LEU A 373 -13.80 -14.57 10.05
N LEU A 374 -14.87 -14.54 10.83
CA LEU A 374 -16.02 -15.44 10.66
C LEU A 374 -16.75 -15.19 9.33
N PHE A 375 -16.86 -13.93 8.91
CA PHE A 375 -17.39 -13.56 7.60
C PHE A 375 -16.54 -14.15 6.47
N GLY A 376 -15.22 -14.02 6.52
CA GLY A 376 -14.29 -14.58 5.53
C GLY A 376 -14.39 -16.11 5.43
N GLU A 377 -14.47 -16.79 6.58
CA GLU A 377 -14.64 -18.25 6.64
C GLU A 377 -15.93 -18.70 5.95
N ARG A 378 -17.07 -18.08 6.31
CA ARG A 378 -18.39 -18.41 5.71
C ARG A 378 -18.47 -18.07 4.23
N LEU A 379 -17.88 -16.94 3.83
CA LEU A 379 -17.83 -16.55 2.42
C LEU A 379 -17.05 -17.58 1.60
N THR A 380 -15.91 -18.04 2.13
CA THR A 380 -15.10 -19.09 1.50
C THR A 380 -15.88 -20.40 1.37
N GLU A 381 -16.62 -20.82 2.41
CA GLU A 381 -17.48 -22.01 2.37
C GLU A 381 -18.57 -21.88 1.30
N LYS A 382 -19.29 -20.75 1.26
CA LYS A 382 -20.33 -20.49 0.26
C LYS A 382 -19.78 -20.46 -1.17
N LYS A 383 -18.58 -19.87 -1.38
CA LYS A 383 -17.91 -19.90 -2.67
C LYS A 383 -17.54 -21.34 -3.09
N ARG A 384 -17.03 -22.17 -2.15
CA ARG A 384 -16.71 -23.57 -2.41
C ARG A 384 -17.96 -24.40 -2.75
N GLU A 385 -19.07 -24.23 -2.05
CA GLU A 385 -20.35 -24.88 -2.36
C GLU A 385 -20.84 -24.60 -3.77
N LYS A 386 -20.56 -23.38 -4.27
CA LYS A 386 -20.96 -22.92 -5.62
C LYS A 386 -19.87 -23.11 -6.68
N ASN A 387 -18.71 -23.67 -6.33
CA ASN A 387 -17.53 -23.79 -7.18
C ASN A 387 -17.11 -22.45 -7.80
N LEU A 388 -17.09 -21.37 -6.98
CA LEU A 388 -16.78 -20.02 -7.38
C LEU A 388 -15.43 -19.56 -6.85
N LEU A 389 -14.69 -18.82 -7.68
CA LEU A 389 -13.53 -18.03 -7.27
C LEU A 389 -13.69 -16.60 -7.75
N ASP A 390 -13.36 -15.63 -6.91
CA ASP A 390 -13.14 -14.24 -7.34
C ASP A 390 -11.64 -13.96 -7.59
N PHE A 391 -11.32 -12.73 -7.92
CA PHE A 391 -9.93 -12.34 -8.20
C PHE A 391 -9.03 -12.38 -6.97
N GLU A 392 -9.56 -12.05 -5.80
CA GLU A 392 -8.88 -12.10 -4.53
C GLU A 392 -8.53 -13.56 -4.15
N ASP A 393 -9.49 -14.48 -4.31
CA ASP A 393 -9.26 -15.91 -4.13
C ASP A 393 -8.14 -16.44 -5.04
N MET A 394 -8.09 -15.99 -6.30
CA MET A 394 -7.08 -16.45 -7.25
C MET A 394 -5.66 -16.08 -6.79
N GLU A 395 -5.47 -14.87 -6.28
CA GLU A 395 -4.16 -14.41 -5.79
C GLU A 395 -3.74 -15.22 -4.55
N HIS A 396 -4.63 -15.38 -3.57
CA HIS A 396 -4.32 -16.11 -2.33
C HIS A 396 -4.13 -17.61 -2.56
N LEU A 397 -4.94 -18.24 -3.41
CA LEU A 397 -4.76 -19.66 -3.75
C LEU A 397 -3.47 -19.90 -4.55
N ALA A 398 -3.12 -19.00 -5.46
CA ALA A 398 -1.83 -19.07 -6.14
C ALA A 398 -0.67 -18.92 -5.15
N LEU A 399 -0.78 -18.00 -4.19
CA LEU A 399 0.23 -17.84 -3.15
C LEU A 399 0.32 -19.08 -2.24
N GLN A 400 -0.80 -19.73 -1.91
CA GLN A 400 -0.84 -20.99 -1.16
C GLN A 400 -0.15 -22.13 -1.90
N ILE A 401 -0.22 -22.17 -3.24
CA ILE A 401 0.51 -23.13 -4.06
C ILE A 401 2.03 -22.87 -4.00
N LEU A 402 2.43 -21.59 -4.03
CA LEU A 402 3.83 -21.19 -4.15
C LEU A 402 4.57 -21.08 -2.82
N LEU A 403 3.87 -20.99 -1.70
CA LEU A 403 4.47 -20.88 -0.37
C LEU A 403 4.05 -22.05 0.52
N LYS A 404 4.97 -22.46 1.39
CA LYS A 404 4.72 -23.43 2.47
C LYS A 404 5.30 -22.91 3.78
N GLU A 405 4.72 -23.33 4.89
CA GLU A 405 5.25 -23.03 6.22
C GLU A 405 6.39 -24.00 6.57
N ASP A 406 7.52 -23.46 7.03
CA ASP A 406 8.66 -24.26 7.50
C ASP A 406 8.46 -24.72 8.97
N GLU A 407 9.44 -25.44 9.51
CA GLU A 407 9.42 -25.97 10.90
C GLU A 407 9.41 -24.85 11.96
N ASN A 408 9.78 -23.62 11.59
CA ASN A 408 9.80 -22.44 12.47
C ASN A 408 8.55 -21.57 12.32
N GLY A 409 7.60 -21.95 11.46
CA GLY A 409 6.41 -21.16 11.17
C GLY A 409 6.65 -20.01 10.18
N GLN A 410 7.79 -20.02 9.45
CA GLN A 410 8.09 -19.03 8.43
C GLN A 410 7.60 -19.51 7.07
N MET A 411 7.07 -18.57 6.28
CA MET A 411 6.65 -18.87 4.91
C MET A 411 7.87 -18.89 3.99
N VAL A 412 8.07 -20.03 3.34
CA VAL A 412 9.18 -20.27 2.41
C VAL A 412 8.64 -20.77 1.07
N PRO A 413 9.39 -20.61 -0.03
CA PRO A 413 8.99 -21.14 -1.33
C PRO A 413 8.70 -22.65 -1.28
N SER A 414 7.60 -23.05 -1.87
CA SER A 414 7.22 -24.47 -2.04
C SER A 414 8.08 -25.12 -3.12
N ASP A 415 7.99 -26.45 -3.22
CA ASP A 415 8.67 -27.20 -4.29
C ASP A 415 8.16 -26.75 -5.67
N THR A 416 6.87 -26.45 -5.79
CA THR A 416 6.26 -25.86 -6.99
C THR A 416 6.87 -24.49 -7.33
N ALA A 417 7.08 -23.62 -6.35
CA ALA A 417 7.73 -22.34 -6.59
C ALA A 417 9.17 -22.51 -7.09
N LEU A 418 9.91 -23.49 -6.54
CA LEU A 418 11.27 -23.79 -6.98
C LEU A 418 11.30 -24.31 -8.43
N GLU A 419 10.33 -25.14 -8.84
CA GLU A 419 10.19 -25.56 -10.23
C GLU A 419 9.97 -24.37 -11.18
N TYR A 420 9.13 -23.41 -10.81
CA TYR A 420 8.93 -22.18 -11.59
C TYR A 420 10.15 -21.27 -11.60
N ARG A 421 10.95 -21.20 -10.53
CA ARG A 421 12.26 -20.51 -10.51
C ARG A 421 13.23 -21.10 -11.55
N GLU A 422 13.26 -22.42 -11.71
CA GLU A 422 14.07 -23.07 -12.72
C GLU A 422 13.50 -22.89 -14.14
N GLN A 423 12.17 -22.82 -14.26
CA GLN A 423 11.50 -22.65 -15.54
C GLN A 423 11.70 -21.26 -16.12
N PHE A 424 11.51 -20.20 -15.31
CA PHE A 424 11.58 -18.82 -15.77
C PHE A 424 13.02 -18.29 -15.67
N ALA A 425 13.59 -17.90 -16.81
CA ALA A 425 14.89 -17.26 -16.86
C ALA A 425 14.82 -15.77 -16.49
N GLU A 426 13.69 -15.12 -16.77
CA GLU A 426 13.45 -13.73 -16.40
C GLU A 426 11.94 -13.47 -16.23
N ILE A 427 11.59 -12.65 -15.25
CA ILE A 427 10.23 -12.16 -14.99
C ILE A 427 10.20 -10.67 -15.33
N LEU A 428 9.30 -10.27 -16.20
CA LEU A 428 9.19 -8.92 -16.76
C LEU A 428 7.80 -8.38 -16.44
N ILE A 429 7.71 -7.26 -15.75
CA ILE A 429 6.45 -6.68 -15.28
C ILE A 429 6.29 -5.29 -15.89
N ASP A 430 5.20 -5.09 -16.66
CA ASP A 430 4.79 -3.78 -17.16
C ASP A 430 3.81 -3.15 -16.17
N GLU A 431 3.94 -1.84 -15.92
CA GLU A 431 3.14 -1.05 -14.95
C GLU A 431 3.25 -1.57 -13.49
N TYR A 432 4.48 -1.87 -13.03
CA TYR A 432 4.74 -2.41 -11.69
C TYR A 432 4.14 -1.58 -10.54
N GLN A 433 3.95 -0.26 -10.73
CA GLN A 433 3.34 0.62 -9.72
C GLN A 433 1.89 0.26 -9.38
N ASP A 434 1.21 -0.52 -10.22
CA ASP A 434 -0.18 -0.93 -10.03
C ASP A 434 -0.30 -2.29 -9.29
N SER A 435 0.84 -2.93 -8.96
CA SER A 435 0.86 -4.19 -8.21
C SER A 435 0.55 -3.99 -6.73
N ASN A 436 -0.14 -4.96 -6.12
CA ASN A 436 -0.40 -5.04 -4.70
C ASN A 436 0.63 -5.94 -3.98
N LEU A 437 0.60 -5.94 -2.64
CA LEU A 437 1.54 -6.70 -1.82
C LEU A 437 1.43 -8.23 -2.06
N VAL A 438 0.23 -8.77 -2.27
CA VAL A 438 0.02 -10.19 -2.54
C VAL A 438 0.69 -10.59 -3.85
N GLN A 439 0.51 -9.78 -4.90
CA GLN A 439 1.13 -9.99 -6.21
C GLN A 439 2.65 -9.90 -6.14
N GLU A 440 3.19 -9.00 -5.31
CA GLU A 440 4.62 -8.90 -5.08
C GLU A 440 5.19 -10.16 -4.43
N PHE A 441 4.58 -10.64 -3.35
CA PHE A 441 4.97 -11.90 -2.70
C PHE A 441 4.88 -13.09 -3.66
N LEU A 442 3.85 -13.13 -4.49
CA LEU A 442 3.68 -14.18 -5.51
C LEU A 442 4.83 -14.17 -6.52
N LEU A 443 5.20 -13.01 -7.05
CA LEU A 443 6.29 -12.88 -8.01
C LEU A 443 7.66 -13.12 -7.37
N GLN A 444 7.90 -12.66 -6.14
CA GLN A 444 9.11 -12.94 -5.38
C GLN A 444 9.29 -14.43 -5.11
N SER A 445 8.21 -15.17 -4.80
CA SER A 445 8.29 -16.60 -4.50
C SER A 445 8.81 -17.43 -5.68
N ILE A 446 8.61 -16.97 -6.93
CA ILE A 446 9.08 -17.60 -8.16
C ILE A 446 10.28 -16.88 -8.80
N SER A 447 10.77 -15.77 -8.20
CA SER A 447 12.01 -15.12 -8.61
C SER A 447 13.22 -15.85 -8.05
N GLY A 448 14.35 -15.80 -8.77
CA GLY A 448 15.61 -16.40 -8.32
C GLY A 448 16.41 -15.51 -7.36
N GLU A 449 15.78 -14.56 -6.69
CA GLU A 449 16.46 -13.74 -5.68
C GLU A 449 16.80 -14.60 -4.47
N ASP A 450 18.10 -14.70 -4.18
CA ASP A 450 18.54 -15.15 -2.87
C ASP A 450 18.20 -14.04 -1.87
N ASP A 451 17.53 -14.39 -0.79
CA ASP A 451 17.32 -13.55 0.38
C ASP A 451 18.68 -13.13 0.92
N GLY A 452 19.19 -12.01 0.42
CA GLY A 452 20.50 -11.45 0.78
C GLY A 452 20.39 -10.39 1.86
#